data_489094d7732d68bf07684f930d13486b
#
_entry.id   489094d7732d68bf07684f930d13486b
#
_cell.length_a   1.000
_cell.length_b   1.000
_cell.length_c   1.000
_cell.angle_alpha   90.00
_cell.angle_beta   90.00
_cell.angle_gamma   90.00
#
_symmetry.space_group_name_H-M   'P 1'
#
loop_
_entity.id
_entity.type
_entity.pdbx_description
1 polymer ?
#
loop_
_entity_poly.entity_id
_entity_poly.type
_entity_poly.pdbx_seq_one_letter_code
_entity_poly.pdbx_strand_id
1 'polypeptide(L)'
;MKLKSAFGILALAAIAVFSSSSAVAHHAIQAEYEMNQTKGFTGVMTRFAMINPHCRWFFEEAKADGTKVVWEMSGAGPGALRAAGLVRIFQIGQPYEVTFAPAKNGANVGRVRTMKGPDGKVITLFHEDPTDPLNN
;
A
#
# COMPACT_ATOMS: atom_id res chain seq x y z
N MET A 1 -7.20 34.98 -37.74
CA MET A 1 -6.23 33.88 -37.83
C MET A 1 -5.35 33.66 -36.58
N LYS A 2 -5.53 34.41 -35.50
CA LYS A 2 -4.74 34.28 -34.26
C LYS A 2 -5.35 33.43 -33.14
N LEU A 3 -6.60 32.97 -33.27
CA LEU A 3 -7.29 32.21 -32.23
C LEU A 3 -6.98 30.71 -32.25
N LYS A 4 -6.60 30.13 -33.38
CA LYS A 4 -6.34 28.70 -33.53
C LYS A 4 -5.04 28.23 -32.87
N SER A 5 -4.04 29.09 -32.74
CA SER A 5 -2.75 28.78 -32.12
C SER A 5 -2.80 28.77 -30.58
N ALA A 6 -3.71 29.53 -29.96
CA ALA A 6 -3.84 29.61 -28.51
C ALA A 6 -4.50 28.33 -27.94
N PHE A 7 -5.43 27.72 -28.68
CA PHE A 7 -6.08 26.46 -28.27
C PHE A 7 -5.12 25.25 -28.26
N GLY A 8 -4.16 25.22 -29.21
CA GLY A 8 -3.19 24.14 -29.30
C GLY A 8 -2.20 24.14 -28.12
N ILE A 9 -1.79 25.30 -27.66
CA ILE A 9 -0.82 25.44 -26.55
C ILE A 9 -1.50 25.11 -25.21
N LEU A 10 -2.77 25.47 -25.03
CA LEU A 10 -3.53 25.13 -23.81
C LEU A 10 -3.78 23.64 -23.68
N ALA A 11 -4.04 22.93 -24.78
CA ALA A 11 -4.23 21.47 -24.78
C ALA A 11 -2.92 20.73 -24.46
N LEU A 12 -1.78 21.19 -24.94
CA LEU A 12 -0.48 20.58 -24.65
C LEU A 12 -0.07 20.78 -23.17
N ALA A 13 -0.35 21.94 -22.60
CA ALA A 13 -0.10 22.24 -21.18
C ALA A 13 -0.97 21.38 -20.25
N ALA A 14 -2.24 21.09 -20.62
CA ALA A 14 -3.12 20.23 -19.84
C ALA A 14 -2.64 18.78 -19.79
N ILE A 15 -2.07 18.24 -20.87
CA ILE A 15 -1.55 16.86 -20.93
C ILE A 15 -0.29 16.73 -20.04
N ALA A 16 0.56 17.73 -19.95
CA ALA A 16 1.77 17.70 -19.13
C ALA A 16 1.48 17.67 -17.61
N VAL A 17 0.35 18.20 -17.16
CA VAL A 17 -0.04 18.22 -15.74
C VAL A 17 -0.58 16.87 -15.28
N PHE A 18 -1.18 16.06 -16.16
CA PHE A 18 -1.70 14.72 -15.80
C PHE A 18 -0.62 13.63 -15.71
N SER A 19 0.56 13.86 -16.28
CA SER A 19 1.64 12.84 -16.31
C SER A 19 2.52 12.82 -15.06
N SER A 20 2.36 13.78 -14.13
CA SER A 20 3.27 13.94 -12.98
C SER A 20 2.81 13.28 -11.68
N SER A 21 1.58 12.74 -11.61
CA SER A 21 1.03 12.23 -10.35
C SER A 21 1.61 10.88 -9.91
N SER A 22 1.98 9.99 -10.82
CA SER A 22 2.55 8.68 -10.46
C SER A 22 4.00 8.75 -9.97
N ALA A 23 4.82 9.66 -10.52
CA ALA A 23 6.20 9.83 -10.08
C ALA A 23 6.30 10.38 -8.64
N VAL A 24 5.40 11.27 -8.25
CA VAL A 24 5.35 11.84 -6.90
C VAL A 24 4.95 10.78 -5.86
N ALA A 25 4.02 9.88 -6.18
CA ALA A 25 3.58 8.83 -5.27
C ALA A 25 4.71 7.81 -4.99
N HIS A 26 5.48 7.40 -5.99
CA HIS A 26 6.63 6.50 -5.80
C HIS A 26 7.73 7.12 -4.95
N HIS A 27 8.04 8.40 -5.13
CA HIS A 27 9.00 9.10 -4.30
C HIS A 27 8.56 9.21 -2.84
N ALA A 28 7.27 9.40 -2.58
CA ALA A 28 6.72 9.44 -1.22
C ALA A 28 6.89 8.10 -0.48
N ILE A 29 6.60 6.97 -1.14
CA ILE A 29 6.75 5.63 -0.54
C ILE A 29 8.22 5.36 -0.19
N GLN A 30 9.16 5.66 -1.09
CA GLN A 30 10.59 5.49 -0.84
C GLN A 30 11.13 6.46 0.23
N ALA A 31 10.47 7.60 0.45
CA ALA A 31 10.83 8.52 1.52
C ALA A 31 10.43 7.99 2.91
N GLU A 32 9.32 7.28 3.01
CA GLU A 32 8.76 6.78 4.27
C GLU A 32 9.28 5.39 4.67
N TYR A 33 9.52 4.49 3.68
CA TYR A 33 9.79 3.07 3.93
C TYR A 33 11.16 2.64 3.39
N GLU A 34 11.80 1.70 4.08
CA GLU A 34 13.02 1.00 3.64
C GLU A 34 12.68 -0.06 2.60
N MET A 35 12.42 0.37 1.36
CA MET A 35 11.92 -0.51 0.31
C MET A 35 12.89 -1.63 -0.10
N ASN A 36 14.16 -1.54 0.25
CA ASN A 36 15.19 -2.58 0.06
C ASN A 36 15.23 -3.61 1.19
N GLN A 37 14.47 -3.42 2.28
CA GLN A 37 14.37 -4.35 3.38
C GLN A 37 13.02 -5.06 3.39
N THR A 38 13.02 -6.30 3.86
CA THR A 38 11.80 -7.06 4.14
C THR A 38 11.86 -7.60 5.56
N LYS A 39 10.85 -7.24 6.35
CA LYS A 39 10.59 -7.80 7.67
C LYS A 39 9.29 -8.58 7.66
N GLY A 40 9.04 -9.35 8.70
CA GLY A 40 7.80 -10.10 8.85
C GLY A 40 7.42 -10.28 10.31
N PHE A 41 6.13 -10.51 10.52
CA PHE A 41 5.55 -10.92 11.80
C PHE A 41 4.34 -11.82 11.55
N THR A 42 3.91 -12.51 12.60
CA THR A 42 2.60 -13.18 12.65
C THR A 42 1.73 -12.47 13.67
N GLY A 43 0.55 -12.04 13.25
CA GLY A 43 -0.37 -11.31 14.13
C GLY A 43 -1.83 -11.49 13.73
N VAL A 44 -2.72 -11.21 14.66
CA VAL A 44 -4.16 -11.25 14.44
C VAL A 44 -4.61 -9.91 13.85
N MET A 45 -5.32 -9.95 12.73
CA MET A 45 -5.89 -8.75 12.13
C MET A 45 -7.01 -8.20 13.01
N THR A 46 -6.84 -6.97 13.50
CA THR A 46 -7.82 -6.32 14.38
C THR A 46 -8.72 -5.34 13.65
N ARG A 47 -8.24 -4.78 12.55
CA ARG A 47 -8.98 -3.80 11.75
C ARG A 47 -8.47 -3.74 10.32
N PHE A 48 -9.39 -3.48 9.39
CA PHE A 48 -9.10 -3.10 8.01
C PHE A 48 -9.83 -1.80 7.70
N ALA A 49 -9.10 -0.77 7.26
CA ALA A 49 -9.63 0.55 6.92
C ALA A 49 -9.40 0.87 5.45
N MET A 50 -10.49 1.03 4.72
CA MET A 50 -10.49 1.44 3.31
C MET A 50 -10.51 2.97 3.21
N ILE A 51 -9.38 3.60 3.34
CA ILE A 51 -9.19 5.06 3.31
C ILE A 51 -8.28 5.46 2.15
N ASN A 52 -8.50 6.65 1.59
CA ASN A 52 -7.62 7.23 0.57
C ASN A 52 -6.45 7.97 1.24
N PRO A 53 -5.27 7.99 0.61
CA PRO A 53 -4.92 7.32 -0.65
C PRO A 53 -4.58 5.83 -0.47
N HIS A 54 -4.30 5.36 0.75
CA HIS A 54 -3.84 4.01 1.04
C HIS A 54 -4.71 3.33 2.08
N CYS A 55 -5.15 2.10 1.78
CA CYS A 55 -5.79 1.23 2.77
C CYS A 55 -4.82 0.90 3.90
N ARG A 56 -5.37 0.63 5.09
CA ARG A 56 -4.62 0.30 6.30
C ARG A 56 -5.14 -0.99 6.91
N TRP A 57 -4.21 -1.86 7.29
CA TRP A 57 -4.47 -3.08 8.06
C TRP A 57 -3.78 -2.96 9.40
N PHE A 58 -4.49 -3.30 10.46
CA PHE A 58 -3.97 -3.27 11.82
C PHE A 58 -3.91 -4.68 12.38
N PHE A 59 -2.79 -5.01 13.00
CA PHE A 59 -2.54 -6.33 13.56
C PHE A 59 -2.03 -6.23 14.99
N GLU A 60 -2.34 -7.22 15.79
CA GLU A 60 -1.78 -7.42 17.11
C GLU A 60 -0.89 -8.67 17.10
N GLU A 61 0.39 -8.48 17.32
CA GLU A 61 1.40 -9.53 17.45
C GLU A 61 1.63 -9.82 18.93
N ALA A 62 1.43 -11.08 19.35
CA ALA A 62 1.81 -11.53 20.68
C ALA A 62 3.29 -11.93 20.69
N LYS A 63 4.07 -11.33 21.59
CA LYS A 63 5.47 -11.68 21.80
C LYS A 63 5.62 -12.82 22.79
N ALA A 64 6.78 -13.51 22.77
CA ALA A 64 7.07 -14.63 23.65
C ALA A 64 7.03 -14.28 25.15
N ASP A 65 7.28 -13.03 25.50
CA ASP A 65 7.21 -12.49 26.87
C ASP A 65 5.79 -12.11 27.33
N GLY A 66 4.78 -12.33 26.48
CA GLY A 66 3.37 -12.01 26.74
C GLY A 66 2.99 -10.56 26.40
N THR A 67 3.93 -9.72 25.99
CA THR A 67 3.62 -8.37 25.51
C THR A 67 2.96 -8.39 24.13
N LYS A 68 2.23 -7.36 23.80
CA LYS A 68 1.57 -7.21 22.49
C LYS A 68 2.12 -5.99 21.77
N VAL A 69 2.36 -6.17 20.48
CA VAL A 69 2.77 -5.10 19.57
C VAL A 69 1.67 -4.87 18.56
N VAL A 70 1.25 -3.62 18.43
CA VAL A 70 0.29 -3.21 17.38
C VAL A 70 1.09 -2.76 16.16
N TRP A 71 0.77 -3.36 15.02
CA TRP A 71 1.32 -3.03 13.72
C TRP A 71 0.29 -2.33 12.86
N GLU A 72 0.72 -1.31 12.11
CA GLU A 72 -0.06 -0.67 11.06
C GLU A 72 0.60 -0.90 9.71
N MET A 73 -0.09 -1.58 8.80
CA MET A 73 0.39 -1.83 7.44
C MET A 73 -0.33 -0.93 6.45
N SER A 74 0.43 -0.21 5.65
CA SER A 74 -0.05 0.60 4.53
C SER A 74 0.02 -0.22 3.23
N GLY A 75 -0.95 -0.07 2.36
CA GLY A 75 -0.98 -0.78 1.07
C GLY A 75 -1.62 0.02 -0.06
N ALA A 76 -2.14 -0.69 -1.04
CA ALA A 76 -2.83 -0.11 -2.17
C ALA A 76 -4.04 0.75 -1.77
N GLY A 77 -4.43 1.66 -2.63
CA GLY A 77 -5.65 2.44 -2.45
C GLY A 77 -6.93 1.60 -2.61
N PRO A 78 -8.08 2.12 -2.10
CA PRO A 78 -9.35 1.39 -2.16
C PRO A 78 -9.80 1.01 -3.57
N GLY A 79 -9.51 1.85 -4.56
CA GLY A 79 -9.83 1.59 -5.97
C GLY A 79 -9.08 0.40 -6.54
N ALA A 80 -7.77 0.32 -6.29
CA ALA A 80 -6.93 -0.79 -6.75
C ALA A 80 -7.34 -2.11 -6.09
N LEU A 81 -7.59 -2.13 -4.78
CA LEU A 81 -8.06 -3.32 -4.09
C LEU A 81 -9.43 -3.81 -4.61
N ARG A 82 -10.36 -2.90 -4.94
CA ARG A 82 -11.64 -3.28 -5.56
C ARG A 82 -11.43 -3.90 -6.93
N ALA A 83 -10.61 -3.27 -7.78
CA ALA A 83 -10.32 -3.77 -9.12
C ALA A 83 -9.66 -5.16 -9.09
N ALA A 84 -8.79 -5.42 -8.11
CA ALA A 84 -8.15 -6.71 -7.91
C ALA A 84 -9.05 -7.75 -7.20
N GLY A 85 -10.26 -7.39 -6.77
CA GLY A 85 -11.18 -8.29 -6.06
C GLY A 85 -10.77 -8.63 -4.63
N LEU A 86 -9.87 -7.85 -4.03
CA LEU A 86 -9.24 -8.18 -2.74
C LEU A 86 -9.97 -7.63 -1.51
N VAL A 87 -11.04 -6.85 -1.69
CA VAL A 87 -11.69 -6.15 -0.55
C VAL A 87 -12.32 -7.09 0.46
N ARG A 88 -12.87 -8.23 0.01
CA ARG A 88 -13.67 -9.13 0.84
C ARG A 88 -12.90 -10.33 1.38
N ILE A 89 -11.61 -10.44 1.08
CA ILE A 89 -10.82 -11.61 1.47
C ILE A 89 -10.18 -11.47 2.85
N PHE A 90 -10.10 -10.26 3.38
CA PHE A 90 -9.52 -9.98 4.68
C PHE A 90 -10.51 -10.28 5.80
N GLN A 91 -10.08 -11.12 6.75
CA GLN A 91 -10.91 -11.59 7.86
C GLN A 91 -10.37 -11.02 9.18
N ILE A 92 -11.14 -10.12 9.80
CA ILE A 92 -10.82 -9.58 11.13
C ILE A 92 -10.93 -10.70 12.17
N GLY A 93 -10.01 -10.70 13.14
CA GLY A 93 -9.93 -11.73 14.18
C GLY A 93 -9.14 -12.97 13.79
N GLN A 94 -8.65 -13.05 12.55
CA GLN A 94 -7.85 -14.18 12.06
C GLN A 94 -6.35 -13.88 12.05
N PRO A 95 -5.49 -14.91 12.23
CA PRO A 95 -4.04 -14.75 12.15
C PRO A 95 -3.56 -14.62 10.70
N TYR A 96 -2.55 -13.79 10.50
CA TYR A 96 -1.86 -13.60 9.23
C TYR A 96 -0.34 -13.61 9.44
N GLU A 97 0.38 -14.26 8.53
CA GLU A 97 1.82 -14.02 8.35
C GLU A 97 1.96 -12.84 7.39
N VAL A 98 2.61 -11.79 7.84
CA VAL A 98 2.74 -10.52 7.08
C VAL A 98 4.19 -10.26 6.76
N THR A 99 4.50 -9.93 5.49
CA THR A 99 5.80 -9.38 5.10
C THR A 99 5.65 -7.94 4.65
N PHE A 100 6.63 -7.10 4.96
CA PHE A 100 6.54 -5.66 4.74
C PHE A 100 7.91 -4.97 4.64
N ALA A 101 7.95 -3.81 3.99
CA ALA A 101 9.05 -2.86 4.08
C ALA A 101 8.84 -2.00 5.33
N PRO A 102 9.80 -1.93 6.27
CA PRO A 102 9.63 -1.19 7.52
C PRO A 102 9.69 0.33 7.31
N ALA A 103 9.03 1.08 8.18
CA ALA A 103 9.15 2.53 8.22
C ALA A 103 10.58 2.94 8.64
N LYS A 104 11.12 3.97 7.99
CA LYS A 104 12.48 4.49 8.25
C LYS A 104 12.65 5.08 9.64
N ASN A 105 11.56 5.59 10.23
CA ASN A 105 11.57 6.18 11.57
C ASN A 105 11.53 5.15 12.71
N GLY A 106 11.52 3.83 12.39
CA GLY A 106 11.50 2.76 13.37
C GLY A 106 10.14 2.51 14.04
N ALA A 107 9.06 3.20 13.63
CA ALA A 107 7.72 2.93 14.13
C ALA A 107 7.23 1.54 13.70
N ASN A 108 6.23 1.01 14.42
CA ASN A 108 5.56 -0.25 14.08
C ASN A 108 4.59 -0.08 12.90
N VAL A 109 5.10 0.48 11.82
CA VAL A 109 4.40 0.77 10.58
C VAL A 109 5.20 0.20 9.41
N GLY A 110 4.52 -0.29 8.39
CA GLY A 110 5.19 -0.80 7.21
C GLY A 110 4.39 -0.69 5.92
N ARG A 111 5.06 -0.76 4.80
CA ARG A 111 4.44 -0.97 3.49
C ARG A 111 4.30 -2.47 3.27
N VAL A 112 3.07 -2.97 3.29
CA VAL A 112 2.81 -4.41 3.14
C VAL A 112 3.28 -4.93 1.78
N ARG A 113 3.87 -6.13 1.79
CA ARG A 113 4.24 -6.88 0.58
C ARG A 113 3.32 -8.05 0.35
N THR A 114 3.25 -8.93 1.33
CA THR A 114 2.40 -10.13 1.27
C THR A 114 1.67 -10.35 2.59
N MET A 115 0.52 -11.00 2.50
CA MET A 115 -0.20 -11.55 3.64
C MET A 115 -0.56 -13.00 3.34
N LYS A 116 -0.22 -13.92 4.25
CA LYS A 116 -0.68 -15.30 4.20
C LYS A 116 -1.78 -15.47 5.22
N GLY A 117 -2.98 -15.77 4.74
CA GLY A 117 -4.17 -15.90 5.56
C GLY A 117 -4.31 -17.27 6.23
N PRO A 118 -5.38 -17.48 7.01
CA PRO A 118 -5.64 -18.72 7.73
C PRO A 118 -5.89 -19.92 6.82
N ASP A 119 -6.27 -19.68 5.56
CA ASP A 119 -6.43 -20.72 4.53
C ASP A 119 -5.10 -21.11 3.85
N GLY A 120 -3.98 -20.54 4.27
CA GLY A 120 -2.65 -20.78 3.72
C GLY A 120 -2.36 -20.05 2.40
N LYS A 121 -3.33 -19.33 1.84
CA LYS A 121 -3.11 -18.56 0.60
C LYS A 121 -2.30 -17.31 0.85
N VAL A 122 -1.35 -17.06 -0.03
CA VAL A 122 -0.54 -15.84 -0.05
C VAL A 122 -1.20 -14.81 -0.96
N ILE A 123 -1.47 -13.65 -0.38
CA ILE A 123 -1.99 -12.48 -1.09
C ILE A 123 -0.79 -11.54 -1.30
N THR A 124 -0.42 -11.29 -2.55
CA THR A 124 0.62 -10.30 -2.88
C THR A 124 -0.04 -8.94 -3.03
N LEU A 125 0.43 -7.97 -2.25
CA LEU A 125 -0.12 -6.60 -2.18
C LEU A 125 0.88 -5.54 -2.67
N PHE A 126 2.10 -5.95 -2.97
CA PHE A 126 3.12 -5.13 -3.59
C PHE A 126 3.87 -5.97 -4.62
N HIS A 127 3.93 -5.50 -5.85
CA HIS A 127 4.57 -6.16 -6.98
C HIS A 127 5.85 -5.41 -7.38
N GLU A 128 6.80 -6.10 -8.00
CA GLU A 128 8.04 -5.47 -8.48
C GLU A 128 7.80 -4.57 -9.70
N ASP A 129 6.73 -4.81 -10.46
CA ASP A 129 6.35 -3.95 -11.58
C ASP A 129 5.86 -2.59 -11.06
N PRO A 130 6.59 -1.50 -11.35
CA PRO A 130 6.24 -0.17 -10.84
C PRO A 130 4.92 0.37 -11.40
N THR A 131 4.39 -0.24 -12.46
CA THR A 131 3.12 0.15 -13.09
C THR A 131 1.92 -0.58 -12.49
N ASP A 132 2.15 -1.57 -11.59
CA ASP A 132 1.06 -2.32 -10.97
C ASP A 132 0.21 -1.39 -10.08
N PRO A 133 -1.12 -1.36 -10.28
CA PRO A 133 -2.03 -0.52 -9.49
C PRO A 133 -1.99 -0.79 -7.98
N LEU A 134 -1.58 -2.00 -7.54
CA LEU A 134 -1.45 -2.34 -6.13
C LEU A 134 -0.24 -1.69 -5.46
N ASN A 135 0.69 -1.14 -6.23
CA ASN A 135 1.86 -0.44 -5.70
C ASN A 135 1.56 1.01 -5.27
N ASN A 136 0.37 1.55 -5.64
CA ASN A 136 -0.03 2.94 -5.38
C ASN A 136 -1.10 3.05 -4.29
#